data_b8505378a51d2ba4824230f09bd182ef
#
_entry.id   b8505378a51d2ba4824230f09bd182ef
#
_cell.length_a   1.000
_cell.length_b   1.000
_cell.length_c   1.000
_cell.angle_alpha   90.00
_cell.angle_beta   90.00
_cell.angle_gamma   90.00
#
_symmetry.space_group_name_H-M   'P 1'
#
loop_
_entity.id
_entity.type
_entity.pdbx_description
1 polymer ?
#
loop_
_entity_poly.entity_id
_entity_poly.type
_entity_poly.pdbx_seq_one_letter_code
_entity_poly.pdbx_strand_id
1 'polypeptide(L)'
;QGDPYHCECLKTGRLLGESLGLEPGQYIVTFQSRFGRAKWLQPYTEPTLIALAKAGIERVDVICPGFTCDCLETLEEIDMEAREAFIHAGGKQFNYIPCPNDNLEWIGVLRSIAEQHLAGWDTKTVPSAIELKQSRARALSLGAKD
;
A
#
# COMPACT_ATOMS: atom_id res chain seq x y z
N GLN A 1 -8.52 -3.29 -20.15
CA GLN A 1 -9.76 -4.09 -20.05
C GLN A 1 -9.43 -5.35 -19.26
N GLY A 2 -10.18 -5.61 -18.18
CA GLY A 2 -10.00 -6.79 -17.33
C GLY A 2 -9.03 -6.60 -16.14
N ASP A 3 -8.47 -5.43 -15.93
CA ASP A 3 -7.67 -5.15 -14.75
C ASP A 3 -8.61 -4.98 -13.52
N PRO A 4 -8.48 -5.81 -12.47
CA PRO A 4 -9.35 -5.77 -11.31
C PRO A 4 -8.98 -4.69 -10.29
N TYR A 5 -7.90 -3.94 -10.48
CA TYR A 5 -7.31 -3.04 -9.48
C TYR A 5 -8.33 -2.08 -8.85
N HIS A 6 -9.14 -1.40 -9.66
CA HIS A 6 -10.18 -0.49 -9.15
C HIS A 6 -11.18 -1.22 -8.25
N CYS A 7 -11.67 -2.39 -8.68
CA CYS A 7 -12.61 -3.18 -7.90
C CYS A 7 -12.00 -3.68 -6.59
N GLU A 8 -10.73 -4.11 -6.61
CA GLU A 8 -10.03 -4.56 -5.41
C GLU A 8 -9.76 -3.40 -4.43
N CYS A 9 -9.47 -2.20 -4.92
CA CYS A 9 -9.37 -1.01 -4.06
C CYS A 9 -10.69 -0.69 -3.35
N LEU A 10 -11.81 -0.70 -4.08
CA LEU A 10 -13.13 -0.45 -3.49
C LEU A 10 -13.53 -1.55 -2.49
N LYS A 11 -13.21 -2.81 -2.81
CA LYS A 11 -13.42 -3.94 -1.90
C LYS A 11 -12.60 -3.81 -0.61
N THR A 12 -11.32 -3.44 -0.73
CA THR A 12 -10.45 -3.18 0.42
C THR A 12 -11.01 -2.07 1.29
N GLY A 13 -11.41 -0.94 0.69
CA GLY A 13 -12.02 0.17 1.43
C GLY A 13 -13.30 -0.24 2.15
N ARG A 14 -14.17 -1.01 1.50
CA ARG A 14 -15.41 -1.53 2.11
C ARG A 14 -15.12 -2.47 3.29
N LEU A 15 -14.24 -3.46 3.11
CA LEU A 15 -13.89 -4.42 4.17
C LEU A 15 -13.25 -3.72 5.36
N LEU A 16 -12.42 -2.71 5.12
CA LEU A 16 -11.81 -1.90 6.18
C LEU A 16 -12.90 -1.09 6.92
N GLY A 17 -13.80 -0.43 6.19
CA GLY A 17 -14.93 0.29 6.78
C GLY A 17 -15.81 -0.61 7.65
N GLU A 18 -16.18 -1.79 7.15
CA GLU A 18 -16.94 -2.81 7.90
C GLU A 18 -16.20 -3.25 9.17
N SER A 19 -14.89 -3.49 9.08
CA SER A 19 -14.06 -3.90 10.23
C SER A 19 -13.97 -2.82 11.31
N LEU A 20 -14.01 -1.55 10.90
CA LEU A 20 -13.99 -0.39 11.81
C LEU A 20 -15.40 -0.01 12.31
N GLY A 21 -16.45 -0.70 11.88
CA GLY A 21 -17.83 -0.37 12.23
C GLY A 21 -18.33 0.93 11.61
N LEU A 22 -17.78 1.34 10.47
CA LEU A 22 -18.16 2.57 9.78
C LEU A 22 -19.35 2.31 8.84
N GLU A 23 -20.31 3.22 8.88
CA GLU A 23 -21.48 3.21 7.99
C GLU A 23 -21.14 3.84 6.62
N PRO A 24 -21.91 3.51 5.56
CA PRO A 24 -21.78 4.19 4.27
C PRO A 24 -21.87 5.70 4.40
N GLY A 25 -20.90 6.41 3.83
CA GLY A 25 -20.80 7.89 3.94
C GLY A 25 -19.88 8.39 5.06
N GLN A 26 -19.43 7.53 5.96
CA GLN A 26 -18.43 7.87 6.97
C GLN A 26 -16.99 7.69 6.48
N TYR A 27 -16.80 7.07 5.33
CA TYR A 27 -15.50 6.95 4.67
C TYR A 27 -15.64 7.14 3.16
N ILE A 28 -14.55 7.53 2.52
CA ILE A 28 -14.45 7.73 1.07
C ILE A 28 -13.17 7.05 0.58
N VAL A 29 -13.27 6.27 -0.48
CA VAL A 29 -12.10 5.71 -1.17
C VAL A 29 -11.66 6.72 -2.23
N THR A 30 -10.40 7.15 -2.16
CA THR A 30 -9.80 8.10 -3.09
C THR A 30 -8.51 7.53 -3.68
N PHE A 31 -8.01 8.13 -4.74
CA PHE A 31 -6.84 7.68 -5.47
C PHE A 31 -5.81 8.80 -5.57
N GLN A 32 -4.55 8.44 -5.37
CA GLN A 32 -3.40 9.36 -5.31
C GLN A 32 -2.30 8.91 -6.27
N SER A 33 -1.28 9.74 -6.43
CA SER A 33 -0.01 9.41 -7.11
C SER A 33 -0.20 9.02 -8.58
N ARG A 34 -0.79 9.95 -9.35
CA ARG A 34 -0.96 9.77 -10.78
C ARG A 34 0.38 9.59 -11.48
N PHE A 35 0.54 8.49 -12.21
CA PHE A 35 1.70 8.25 -13.06
C PHE A 35 1.40 8.55 -14.54
N GLY A 36 2.19 9.42 -15.16
CA GLY A 36 2.10 9.72 -16.58
C GLY A 36 0.96 10.66 -16.97
N ARG A 37 0.61 10.68 -18.28
CA ARG A 37 -0.36 11.61 -18.87
C ARG A 37 -1.81 11.10 -18.90
N ALA A 38 -2.02 9.81 -18.71
CA ALA A 38 -3.34 9.21 -18.73
C ALA A 38 -4.18 9.69 -17.53
N LYS A 39 -5.51 9.69 -17.68
CA LYS A 39 -6.40 9.91 -16.54
C LYS A 39 -6.20 8.78 -15.53
N TRP A 40 -6.01 9.15 -14.28
CA TRP A 40 -5.97 8.21 -13.18
C TRP A 40 -7.37 7.92 -12.65
N LEU A 41 -7.49 6.91 -11.79
CA LEU A 41 -8.74 6.59 -11.10
C LEU A 41 -9.21 7.77 -10.25
N GLN A 42 -10.49 7.88 -10.07
CA GLN A 42 -11.14 8.96 -9.32
C GLN A 42 -12.05 8.39 -8.23
N PRO A 43 -12.38 9.19 -7.17
CA PRO A 43 -12.01 10.58 -6.96
C PRO A 43 -10.55 10.78 -6.57
N TYR A 44 -9.97 11.94 -6.90
CA TYR A 44 -8.61 12.29 -6.47
C TYR A 44 -8.59 12.73 -5.01
N THR A 45 -7.53 12.37 -4.28
CA THR A 45 -7.42 12.58 -2.83
C THR A 45 -7.44 14.06 -2.46
N GLU A 46 -6.50 14.86 -2.97
CA GLU A 46 -6.39 16.28 -2.61
C GLU A 46 -7.66 17.09 -2.94
N PRO A 47 -8.23 17.03 -4.16
CA PRO A 47 -9.48 17.74 -4.46
C PRO A 47 -10.64 17.29 -3.56
N THR A 48 -10.70 16.02 -3.17
CA THR A 48 -11.73 15.51 -2.25
C THR A 48 -11.57 16.11 -0.86
N LEU A 49 -10.36 16.15 -0.32
CA LEU A 49 -10.04 16.76 0.98
C LEU A 49 -10.37 18.24 1.00
N ILE A 50 -10.01 18.99 -0.04
CA ILE A 50 -10.38 20.41 -0.18
C ILE A 50 -11.91 20.58 -0.18
N ALA A 51 -12.63 19.73 -0.91
CA ALA A 51 -14.10 19.80 -0.94
C ALA A 51 -14.73 19.50 0.42
N LEU A 52 -14.21 18.51 1.15
CA LEU A 52 -14.65 18.18 2.51
C LEU A 52 -14.44 19.35 3.48
N ALA A 53 -13.26 19.96 3.48
CA ALA A 53 -12.95 21.12 4.31
C ALA A 53 -13.91 22.29 4.00
N LYS A 54 -14.14 22.60 2.73
CA LYS A 54 -15.10 23.64 2.29
C LYS A 54 -16.56 23.33 2.66
N ALA A 55 -16.90 22.05 2.77
CA ALA A 55 -18.22 21.60 3.25
C ALA A 55 -18.37 21.65 4.77
N GLY A 56 -17.34 22.09 5.51
CA GLY A 56 -17.36 22.24 6.96
C GLY A 56 -16.90 21.01 7.73
N ILE A 57 -16.29 20.03 7.08
CA ILE A 57 -15.66 18.91 7.75
C ILE A 57 -14.36 19.41 8.38
N GLU A 58 -14.32 19.39 9.71
CA GLU A 58 -13.21 19.94 10.48
C GLU A 58 -12.08 18.94 10.71
N ARG A 59 -12.39 17.63 10.70
CA ARG A 59 -11.44 16.56 10.96
C ARG A 59 -11.53 15.45 9.91
N VAL A 60 -10.36 14.96 9.47
CA VAL A 60 -10.23 13.75 8.66
C VAL A 60 -9.13 12.85 9.23
N ASP A 61 -9.38 11.55 9.16
CA ASP A 61 -8.38 10.50 9.42
C ASP A 61 -8.10 9.81 8.07
N VAL A 62 -6.83 9.76 7.67
CA VAL A 62 -6.42 9.25 6.36
C VAL A 62 -5.52 8.03 6.52
N ILE A 63 -5.87 6.95 5.84
CA ILE A 63 -5.11 5.71 5.80
C ILE A 63 -4.82 5.32 4.34
N CYS A 64 -3.64 4.75 4.09
CA CYS A 64 -3.19 4.32 2.77
C CYS A 64 -3.10 2.78 2.68
N PRO A 65 -4.23 2.05 2.59
CA PRO A 65 -4.23 0.58 2.67
C PRO A 65 -3.60 -0.11 1.47
N GLY A 66 -3.30 0.62 0.39
CA GLY A 66 -2.54 0.13 -0.76
C GLY A 66 -1.03 0.04 -0.52
N PHE A 67 -0.54 0.57 0.60
CA PHE A 67 0.87 0.58 0.95
C PHE A 67 1.14 -0.24 2.20
N THR A 68 2.15 -1.09 2.15
CA THR A 68 2.58 -1.90 3.28
C THR A 68 3.66 -1.21 4.11
N CYS A 69 4.40 -0.29 3.50
CA CYS A 69 5.42 0.55 4.13
C CYS A 69 5.21 2.01 3.72
N ASP A 70 5.54 2.91 4.62
CA ASP A 70 5.59 4.34 4.30
C ASP A 70 6.64 4.63 3.24
N CYS A 71 6.31 5.55 2.34
CA CYS A 71 7.14 5.96 1.20
C CYS A 71 6.86 7.43 0.88
N LEU A 72 7.41 7.95 -0.21
CA LEU A 72 7.19 9.35 -0.63
C LEU A 72 5.70 9.64 -0.84
N GLU A 73 4.98 8.72 -1.47
CA GLU A 73 3.56 8.86 -1.77
C GLU A 73 2.71 8.95 -0.49
N THR A 74 3.12 8.32 0.59
CA THR A 74 2.39 8.37 1.86
C THR A 74 2.84 9.51 2.76
N LEU A 75 4.13 9.78 2.85
CA LEU A 75 4.69 10.78 3.76
C LEU A 75 4.69 12.19 3.16
N GLU A 76 5.08 12.34 1.90
CA GLU A 76 5.12 13.64 1.23
C GLU A 76 3.74 14.01 0.65
N GLU A 77 3.21 13.21 -0.28
CA GLU A 77 1.98 13.57 -0.99
C GLU A 77 0.74 13.55 -0.07
N ILE A 78 0.65 12.60 0.88
CA ILE A 78 -0.52 12.51 1.76
C ILE A 78 -0.30 13.25 3.07
N ASP A 79 0.75 12.92 3.84
CA ASP A 79 0.90 13.45 5.19
C ASP A 79 1.39 14.91 5.21
N MET A 80 2.08 15.37 4.18
CA MET A 80 2.51 16.76 4.07
C MET A 80 1.60 17.58 3.15
N GLU A 81 1.59 17.29 1.84
CA GLU A 81 0.90 18.13 0.84
C GLU A 81 -0.62 18.09 0.99
N ALA A 82 -1.23 16.90 1.05
CA ALA A 82 -2.68 16.78 1.20
C ALA A 82 -3.18 17.28 2.56
N ARG A 83 -2.40 17.12 3.63
CA ARG A 83 -2.65 17.75 4.92
C ARG A 83 -2.68 19.26 4.80
N GLU A 84 -1.65 19.86 4.19
CA GLU A 84 -1.55 21.31 4.00
C GLU A 84 -2.76 21.84 3.20
N ALA A 85 -3.11 21.17 2.11
CA ALA A 85 -4.25 21.53 1.28
C ALA A 85 -5.57 21.48 2.05
N PHE A 86 -5.79 20.45 2.89
CA PHE A 86 -6.98 20.33 3.74
C PHE A 86 -7.07 21.46 4.78
N ILE A 87 -5.98 21.74 5.49
CA ILE A 87 -5.93 22.80 6.51
C ILE A 87 -6.12 24.19 5.88
N HIS A 88 -5.46 24.48 4.76
CA HIS A 88 -5.64 25.74 4.03
C HIS A 88 -7.07 25.94 3.50
N ALA A 89 -7.77 24.85 3.19
CA ALA A 89 -9.15 24.90 2.73
C ALA A 89 -10.18 25.11 3.86
N GLY A 90 -9.74 25.13 5.14
CA GLY A 90 -10.57 25.38 6.31
C GLY A 90 -10.75 24.19 7.25
N GLY A 91 -10.14 23.06 6.95
CA GLY A 91 -10.05 21.93 7.89
C GLY A 91 -9.21 22.28 9.12
N LYS A 92 -9.45 21.58 10.24
CA LYS A 92 -8.78 21.88 11.51
C LYS A 92 -7.84 20.77 11.96
N GLN A 93 -8.16 19.52 11.65
CA GLN A 93 -7.41 18.36 12.11
C GLN A 93 -7.29 17.32 11.00
N PHE A 94 -6.07 17.04 10.63
CA PHE A 94 -5.72 15.98 9.68
C PHE A 94 -4.86 14.95 10.42
N ASN A 95 -5.32 13.71 10.47
CA ASN A 95 -4.61 12.62 11.12
C ASN A 95 -4.21 11.60 10.06
N TYR A 96 -2.90 11.48 9.81
CA TYR A 96 -2.35 10.42 8.98
C TYR A 96 -2.14 9.16 9.83
N ILE A 97 -2.66 8.03 9.36
CA ILE A 97 -2.46 6.72 9.99
C ILE A 97 -1.30 6.03 9.27
N PRO A 98 -0.15 5.82 9.93
CA PRO A 98 1.02 5.21 9.29
C PRO A 98 0.74 3.83 8.70
N CYS A 99 1.48 3.48 7.66
CA CYS A 99 1.47 2.13 7.12
C CYS A 99 1.95 1.10 8.15
N PRO A 100 1.66 -0.20 7.96
CA PRO A 100 2.09 -1.24 8.91
C PRO A 100 3.60 -1.30 9.14
N ASN A 101 4.42 -0.93 8.17
CA ASN A 101 5.88 -0.91 8.26
C ASN A 101 6.45 -2.24 8.80
N ASP A 102 7.17 -2.18 9.94
CA ASP A 102 7.78 -3.32 10.62
C ASP A 102 6.92 -3.88 11.78
N ASN A 103 5.62 -3.58 11.80
CA ASN A 103 4.71 -4.11 12.80
C ASN A 103 4.73 -5.64 12.82
N LEU A 104 4.91 -6.23 14.00
CA LEU A 104 5.10 -7.68 14.16
C LEU A 104 3.88 -8.50 13.72
N GLU A 105 2.67 -7.99 13.90
CA GLU A 105 1.45 -8.66 13.44
C GLU A 105 1.40 -8.69 11.92
N TRP A 106 1.76 -7.58 11.27
CA TRP A 106 1.87 -7.48 9.83
C TRP A 106 2.94 -8.43 9.27
N ILE A 107 4.12 -8.48 9.89
CA ILE A 107 5.18 -9.44 9.53
C ILE A 107 4.67 -10.88 9.65
N GLY A 108 3.87 -11.18 10.68
CA GLY A 108 3.19 -12.47 10.83
C GLY A 108 2.24 -12.82 9.68
N VAL A 109 1.47 -11.84 9.18
CA VAL A 109 0.60 -12.00 8.01
C VAL A 109 1.43 -12.28 6.74
N LEU A 110 2.47 -11.48 6.49
CA LEU A 110 3.38 -11.68 5.34
C LEU A 110 4.03 -13.06 5.37
N ARG A 111 4.49 -13.49 6.55
CA ARG A 111 5.04 -14.83 6.75
C ARG A 111 4.02 -15.91 6.38
N SER A 112 2.78 -15.80 6.87
CA SER A 112 1.73 -16.78 6.58
C SER A 112 1.42 -16.88 5.09
N ILE A 113 1.39 -15.77 4.37
CA ILE A 113 1.21 -15.73 2.92
C ILE A 113 2.40 -16.43 2.24
N ALA A 114 3.62 -16.10 2.62
CA ALA A 114 4.82 -16.71 2.05
C ALA A 114 4.84 -18.24 2.28
N GLU A 115 4.53 -18.71 3.49
CA GLU A 115 4.47 -20.13 3.83
C GLU A 115 3.44 -20.89 2.98
N GLN A 116 2.27 -20.29 2.70
CA GLN A 116 1.27 -20.89 1.80
C GLN A 116 1.81 -21.10 0.38
N HIS A 117 2.52 -20.11 -0.15
CA HIS A 117 3.10 -20.17 -1.49
C HIS A 117 4.38 -21.03 -1.59
N LEU A 118 5.06 -21.22 -0.47
CA LEU A 118 6.24 -22.11 -0.36
C LEU A 118 5.87 -23.55 0.01
N ALA A 119 4.59 -23.87 0.17
CA ALA A 119 4.12 -25.21 0.50
C ALA A 119 4.60 -26.21 -0.57
N GLY A 120 5.33 -27.25 -0.12
CA GLY A 120 5.93 -28.27 -1.00
C GLY A 120 7.34 -27.93 -1.51
N TRP A 121 7.87 -26.75 -1.22
CA TRP A 121 9.27 -26.43 -1.50
C TRP A 121 10.15 -26.91 -0.34
N ASP A 122 11.30 -27.50 -0.67
CA ASP A 122 12.31 -27.82 0.35
C ASP A 122 13.09 -26.55 0.74
N THR A 123 12.54 -25.81 1.71
CA THR A 123 13.13 -24.57 2.24
C THR A 123 14.14 -24.82 3.37
N LYS A 124 14.32 -26.11 3.78
CA LYS A 124 15.18 -26.47 4.93
C LYS A 124 16.52 -27.06 4.48
N THR A 125 16.61 -27.53 3.23
CA THR A 125 17.86 -28.13 2.74
C THR A 125 18.84 -27.05 2.35
N VAL A 126 19.91 -26.93 3.12
CA VAL A 126 21.06 -26.10 2.75
C VAL A 126 21.93 -26.92 1.78
N PRO A 127 22.17 -26.43 0.55
CA PRO A 127 23.04 -27.17 -0.39
C PRO A 127 24.41 -27.41 0.22
N SER A 128 24.94 -28.62 0.02
CA SER A 128 26.30 -28.96 0.45
C SER A 128 27.34 -28.11 -0.30
N ALA A 129 28.53 -27.97 0.27
CA ALA A 129 29.61 -27.22 -0.37
C ALA A 129 29.97 -27.82 -1.77
N ILE A 130 29.75 -29.10 -1.97
CA ILE A 130 29.98 -29.78 -3.25
C ILE A 130 28.93 -29.35 -4.27
N GLU A 131 27.64 -29.34 -3.90
CA GLU A 131 26.54 -28.90 -4.77
C GLU A 131 26.67 -27.43 -5.15
N LEU A 132 27.04 -26.57 -4.21
CA LEU A 132 27.31 -25.14 -4.47
C LEU A 132 28.46 -24.98 -5.48
N LYS A 133 29.56 -25.72 -5.31
CA LYS A 133 30.69 -25.68 -6.24
C LYS A 133 30.29 -26.15 -7.64
N GLN A 134 29.50 -27.21 -7.75
CA GLN A 134 28.99 -27.72 -9.03
C GLN A 134 28.03 -26.74 -9.68
N SER A 135 27.14 -26.11 -8.89
CA SER A 135 26.20 -25.10 -9.37
C SER A 135 26.96 -23.89 -9.93
N ARG A 136 27.96 -23.41 -9.20
CA ARG A 136 28.82 -22.29 -9.66
C ARG A 136 29.55 -22.65 -10.96
N ALA A 137 30.14 -23.83 -11.04
CA ALA A 137 30.84 -24.30 -12.26
C ALA A 137 29.90 -24.33 -13.48
N ARG A 138 28.64 -24.78 -13.31
CA ARG A 138 27.63 -24.75 -14.37
C ARG A 138 27.25 -23.31 -14.75
N ALA A 139 27.05 -22.43 -13.78
CA ALA A 139 26.74 -21.04 -14.07
C ALA A 139 27.83 -20.34 -14.89
N LEU A 140 29.10 -20.54 -14.51
CA LEU A 140 30.26 -20.02 -15.25
C LEU A 140 30.33 -20.58 -16.67
N SER A 141 30.07 -21.87 -16.86
CA SER A 141 30.08 -22.50 -18.21
C SER A 141 28.97 -21.97 -19.12
N LEU A 142 27.89 -21.39 -18.52
CA LEU A 142 26.78 -20.74 -19.23
C LEU A 142 26.96 -19.23 -19.39
N GLY A 143 28.15 -18.70 -19.03
CA GLY A 143 28.49 -17.30 -19.25
C GLY A 143 28.19 -16.35 -18.08
N ALA A 144 27.90 -16.86 -16.88
CA ALA A 144 27.84 -16.02 -15.69
C ALA A 144 29.23 -15.42 -15.43
N LYS A 145 29.22 -14.18 -14.92
CA LYS A 145 30.44 -13.51 -14.44
C LYS A 145 30.65 -13.83 -12.96
N ASP A 146 31.91 -13.85 -12.51
CA ASP A 146 32.25 -14.01 -11.09
C ASP A 146 31.72 -12.87 -10.24
#